data_282fa7853cd60bbc9d9a5f0a833e7e70
#
_entry.id   282fa7853cd60bbc9d9a5f0a833e7e70
#
_cell.length_a   1.000
_cell.length_b   1.000
_cell.length_c   1.000
_cell.angle_alpha   90.00
_cell.angle_beta   90.00
_cell.angle_gamma   90.00
#
_symmetry.space_group_name_H-M   'P 1'
#
loop_
_entity.id
_entity.type
_entity.pdbx_description
1 polymer ?
#
loop_
_entity_poly.entity_id
_entity_poly.type
_entity_poly.pdbx_seq_one_letter_code
_entity_poly.pdbx_strand_id
1 'polypeptide(L)'
;VVIRNIAAGSLCKQTPITQGQELRPPLLDLYYKDDELGDPLLTEERIKLLEIVTPKQHEIIKKIAFQVNDLLNQFFNELDLLLVDFKIEIGVNNFGEILLADEISPDTCRLWDQRIKDPDSRILDKDRFRKDLGGVVEAYGEILKRIQGGPYKFKTAVNLSVS
;
A
#
# COMPACT_ATOMS: atom_id res chain seq x y z
N VAL A 1 -1.62 0.63 8.46
CA VAL A 1 -0.30 1.21 8.13
C VAL A 1 -0.29 1.62 6.67
N VAL A 2 0.13 2.84 6.38
CA VAL A 2 0.26 3.35 5.01
C VAL A 2 1.69 3.85 4.80
N ILE A 3 2.35 3.41 3.73
CA ILE A 3 3.62 4.00 3.29
C ILE A 3 3.40 4.74 1.98
N ARG A 4 3.94 5.97 1.91
CA ARG A 4 3.86 6.84 0.73
C ARG A 4 5.25 7.16 0.21
N ASN A 5 5.50 6.75 -1.02
CA ASN A 5 6.72 7.09 -1.77
C ASN A 5 6.53 8.39 -2.56
N ILE A 6 5.28 8.62 -2.99
CA ILE A 6 4.89 9.78 -3.79
C ILE A 6 3.62 10.38 -3.19
N ALA A 7 3.55 11.69 -3.14
CA ALA A 7 2.39 12.39 -2.63
C ALA A 7 1.15 12.17 -3.52
N ALA A 8 0.09 11.62 -2.93
CA ALA A 8 -1.20 11.38 -3.57
C ALA A 8 -2.33 11.27 -2.55
N GLY A 9 -3.56 11.23 -3.05
CA GLY A 9 -4.76 10.94 -2.26
C GLY A 9 -4.99 11.91 -1.10
N SER A 10 -5.23 11.37 0.12
CA SER A 10 -5.54 12.15 1.32
C SER A 10 -4.40 13.08 1.73
N LEU A 11 -3.15 12.70 1.53
CA LEU A 11 -2.01 13.55 1.88
C LEU A 11 -2.07 14.91 1.16
N CYS A 12 -2.35 14.92 -0.15
CA CYS A 12 -2.46 16.15 -0.92
C CYS A 12 -3.73 16.96 -0.62
N LYS A 13 -4.75 16.33 -0.01
CA LYS A 13 -5.97 17.04 0.44
C LYS A 13 -5.79 17.69 1.81
N GLN A 14 -4.91 17.16 2.63
CA GLN A 14 -4.68 17.57 4.02
C GLN A 14 -3.44 18.44 4.20
N THR A 15 -2.60 18.53 3.17
CA THR A 15 -1.33 19.28 3.21
C THR A 15 -1.14 20.08 1.92
N PRO A 16 -0.27 21.09 1.90
CA PRO A 16 0.06 21.85 0.68
C PRO A 16 0.98 21.09 -0.29
N ILE A 17 1.29 19.81 -0.03
CA ILE A 17 2.19 19.02 -0.88
C ILE A 17 1.51 18.73 -2.22
N THR A 18 2.22 18.98 -3.31
CA THR A 18 1.71 18.78 -4.68
C THR A 18 1.65 17.29 -5.01
N GLN A 19 0.55 16.86 -5.62
CA GLN A 19 0.42 15.49 -6.12
C GLN A 19 1.54 15.15 -7.10
N GLY A 20 2.13 13.98 -6.93
CA GLY A 20 3.24 13.50 -7.74
C GLY A 20 4.62 13.88 -7.20
N GLN A 21 4.70 14.67 -6.14
CA GLN A 21 5.97 14.96 -5.48
C GLN A 21 6.53 13.69 -4.83
N GLU A 22 7.78 13.36 -5.10
CA GLU A 22 8.50 12.27 -4.43
C GLU A 22 8.78 12.63 -2.97
N LEU A 23 8.58 11.66 -2.10
CA LEU A 23 8.81 11.81 -0.66
C LEU A 23 10.13 11.11 -0.28
N ARG A 24 11.08 11.87 0.22
CA ARG A 24 12.40 11.35 0.65
C ARG A 24 12.74 11.85 2.05
N PRO A 25 12.74 10.99 3.06
CA PRO A 25 12.37 9.56 3.03
C PRO A 25 10.88 9.33 2.76
N PRO A 26 10.46 8.09 2.42
CA PRO A 26 9.05 7.73 2.34
C PRO A 26 8.31 8.05 3.63
N LEU A 27 7.07 8.52 3.53
CA LEU A 27 6.23 8.85 4.68
C LEU A 27 5.53 7.59 5.19
N LEU A 28 5.64 7.33 6.48
CA LEU A 28 4.90 6.32 7.20
C LEU A 28 3.76 6.96 7.99
N ASP A 29 2.53 6.61 7.66
CA ASP A 29 1.33 6.97 8.39
C ASP A 29 0.76 5.74 9.12
N LEU A 30 0.45 5.89 10.39
CA LEU A 30 -0.24 4.87 11.18
C LEU A 30 -1.68 5.30 11.43
N TYR A 31 -2.60 4.35 11.33
CA TYR A 31 -4.02 4.56 11.54
C TYR A 31 -4.56 3.55 12.55
N TYR A 32 -5.45 3.99 13.42
CA TYR A 32 -6.21 3.09 14.27
C TYR A 32 -7.28 2.39 13.43
N LYS A 33 -7.27 1.05 13.41
CA LYS A 33 -8.23 0.27 12.63
C LYS A 33 -9.56 0.23 13.37
N ASP A 34 -10.45 1.12 12.99
CA ASP A 34 -11.79 1.23 13.56
C ASP A 34 -12.74 1.90 12.56
N ASP A 35 -13.62 1.10 11.98
CA ASP A 35 -14.53 1.54 10.92
C ASP A 35 -15.54 2.59 11.43
N GLU A 36 -15.95 2.53 12.71
CA GLU A 36 -16.88 3.49 13.30
C GLU A 36 -16.23 4.85 13.51
N LEU A 37 -14.92 4.87 13.81
CA LEU A 37 -14.14 6.08 13.96
C LEU A 37 -13.54 6.59 12.64
N GLY A 38 -13.69 5.84 11.53
CA GLY A 38 -13.17 6.20 10.22
C GLY A 38 -11.64 6.13 10.12
N ASP A 39 -11.03 5.15 10.77
CA ASP A 39 -9.58 4.91 10.75
C ASP A 39 -8.75 6.19 11.04
N PRO A 40 -8.82 6.77 12.24
CA PRO A 40 -8.13 8.03 12.54
C PRO A 40 -6.60 7.88 12.51
N LEU A 41 -5.94 8.91 11.98
CA LEU A 41 -4.48 9.00 11.96
C LEU A 41 -3.93 9.01 13.40
N LEU A 42 -2.91 8.21 13.65
CA LEU A 42 -2.21 8.10 14.92
C LEU A 42 -0.89 8.87 14.90
N THR A 43 -0.73 9.81 15.82
CA THR A 43 0.59 10.36 16.16
C THR A 43 1.30 9.45 17.17
N GLU A 44 2.60 9.64 17.36
CA GLU A 44 3.34 8.89 18.37
C GLU A 44 2.77 9.12 19.78
N GLU A 45 2.27 10.32 20.08
CA GLU A 45 1.64 10.67 21.34
C GLU A 45 0.31 9.92 21.52
N ARG A 46 -0.50 9.80 20.46
CA ARG A 46 -1.76 9.03 20.50
C ARG A 46 -1.50 7.53 20.69
N ILE A 47 -0.49 6.98 20.04
CA ILE A 47 -0.08 5.58 20.22
C ILE A 47 0.28 5.31 21.68
N LYS A 48 1.07 6.20 22.30
CA LYS A 48 1.45 6.11 23.72
C LYS A 48 0.26 6.28 24.66
N LEU A 49 -0.59 7.29 24.39
CA LEU A 49 -1.78 7.58 25.22
C LEU A 49 -2.78 6.42 25.23
N LEU A 50 -2.99 5.80 24.06
CA LEU A 50 -3.96 4.72 23.88
C LEU A 50 -3.37 3.33 24.20
N GLU A 51 -2.05 3.26 24.49
CA GLU A 51 -1.33 2.00 24.78
C GLU A 51 -1.59 0.89 23.75
N ILE A 52 -1.79 1.30 22.46
CA ILE A 52 -2.15 0.39 21.36
C ILE A 52 -1.06 -0.66 21.16
N VAL A 53 0.19 -0.25 21.23
CA VAL A 53 1.39 -1.09 21.09
C VAL A 53 2.48 -0.61 22.02
N THR A 54 3.32 -1.54 22.47
CA THR A 54 4.53 -1.19 23.21
C THR A 54 5.54 -0.48 22.29
N PRO A 55 6.50 0.30 22.83
CA PRO A 55 7.56 0.91 22.04
C PRO A 55 8.34 -0.10 21.19
N LYS A 56 8.59 -1.30 21.71
CA LYS A 56 9.26 -2.38 20.97
C LYS A 56 8.42 -2.86 19.78
N GLN A 57 7.13 -3.05 19.97
CA GLN A 57 6.21 -3.43 18.89
C GLN A 57 6.11 -2.34 17.84
N HIS A 58 6.07 -1.07 18.23
CA HIS A 58 6.05 0.06 17.31
C HIS A 58 7.28 0.06 16.38
N GLU A 59 8.48 -0.17 16.92
CA GLU A 59 9.70 -0.26 16.10
C GLU A 59 9.67 -1.48 15.16
N ILE A 60 9.11 -2.62 15.59
CA ILE A 60 8.94 -3.79 14.74
C ILE A 60 7.97 -3.48 13.59
N ILE A 61 6.85 -2.80 13.86
CA ILE A 61 5.87 -2.38 12.85
C ILE A 61 6.52 -1.47 11.80
N LYS A 62 7.27 -0.46 12.23
CA LYS A 62 8.02 0.42 11.33
C LYS A 62 8.97 -0.38 10.43
N LYS A 63 9.74 -1.28 11.04
CA LYS A 63 10.70 -2.12 10.30
C LYS A 63 10.01 -2.98 9.25
N ILE A 64 8.93 -3.67 9.60
CA ILE A 64 8.14 -4.49 8.67
C ILE A 64 7.62 -3.60 7.53
N ALA A 65 7.03 -2.45 7.85
CA ALA A 65 6.45 -1.55 6.86
C ALA A 65 7.49 -1.10 5.82
N PHE A 66 8.69 -0.68 6.25
CA PHE A 66 9.75 -0.27 5.33
C PHE A 66 10.34 -1.44 4.54
N GLN A 67 10.49 -2.63 5.15
CA GLN A 67 10.92 -3.83 4.41
C GLN A 67 9.91 -4.22 3.31
N VAL A 68 8.61 -4.14 3.60
CA VAL A 68 7.55 -4.37 2.59
C VAL A 68 7.63 -3.31 1.50
N ASN A 69 7.86 -2.03 1.87
CA ASN A 69 8.03 -0.96 0.89
C ASN A 69 9.17 -1.22 -0.08
N ASP A 70 10.32 -1.63 0.42
CA ASP A 70 11.50 -1.89 -0.42
C ASP A 70 11.24 -3.06 -1.38
N LEU A 71 10.66 -4.15 -0.88
CA LEU A 71 10.29 -5.32 -1.69
C LEU A 71 9.26 -4.98 -2.77
N LEU A 72 8.20 -4.23 -2.42
CA LEU A 72 7.16 -3.85 -3.36
C LEU A 72 7.66 -2.84 -4.40
N ASN A 73 8.51 -1.89 -4.01
CA ASN A 73 9.13 -0.96 -4.96
C ASN A 73 9.99 -1.71 -5.97
N GLN A 74 10.83 -2.65 -5.52
CA GLN A 74 11.62 -3.48 -6.43
C GLN A 74 10.72 -4.27 -7.37
N PHE A 75 9.72 -4.99 -6.82
CA PHE A 75 8.80 -5.83 -7.57
C PHE A 75 8.04 -5.04 -8.65
N PHE A 76 7.41 -3.93 -8.28
CA PHE A 76 6.62 -3.16 -9.23
C PHE A 76 7.48 -2.41 -10.25
N ASN A 77 8.68 -1.95 -9.86
CA ASN A 77 9.60 -1.29 -10.78
C ASN A 77 10.07 -2.22 -11.91
N GLU A 78 10.29 -3.52 -11.65
CA GLU A 78 10.61 -4.52 -12.66
C GLU A 78 9.45 -4.78 -13.66
N LEU A 79 8.24 -4.31 -13.32
CA LEU A 79 7.04 -4.39 -14.16
C LEU A 79 6.68 -3.05 -14.83
N ASP A 80 7.59 -2.07 -14.83
CA ASP A 80 7.34 -0.70 -15.27
C ASP A 80 6.17 -0.02 -14.54
N LEU A 81 5.96 -0.38 -13.27
CA LEU A 81 4.95 0.20 -12.40
C LEU A 81 5.62 1.00 -11.27
N LEU A 82 5.11 2.21 -11.05
CA LEU A 82 5.54 3.07 -9.96
C LEU A 82 4.62 2.84 -8.76
N LEU A 83 5.17 2.38 -7.65
CA LEU A 83 4.46 2.26 -6.38
C LEU A 83 4.38 3.63 -5.72
N VAL A 84 3.21 4.25 -5.78
CA VAL A 84 2.94 5.58 -5.22
C VAL A 84 2.79 5.51 -3.71
N ASP A 85 1.86 4.71 -3.25
CA ASP A 85 1.63 4.36 -1.85
C ASP A 85 0.94 3.01 -1.74
N PHE A 86 0.93 2.46 -0.53
CA PHE A 86 0.17 1.24 -0.25
C PHE A 86 -0.29 1.21 1.21
N LYS A 87 -1.38 0.48 1.44
CA LYS A 87 -1.92 0.17 2.76
C LYS A 87 -1.65 -1.31 3.07
N ILE A 88 -1.21 -1.57 4.30
CA ILE A 88 -1.16 -2.90 4.91
C ILE A 88 -1.80 -2.87 6.29
N GLU A 89 -2.22 -4.02 6.75
CA GLU A 89 -2.63 -4.22 8.14
C GLU A 89 -1.56 -5.04 8.87
N ILE A 90 -1.37 -4.75 10.15
CA ILE A 90 -0.44 -5.47 11.01
C ILE A 90 -1.21 -5.86 12.26
N GLY A 91 -1.14 -7.14 12.59
CA GLY A 91 -1.82 -7.71 13.73
C GLY A 91 -0.87 -8.51 14.62
N VAL A 92 -1.41 -8.97 15.75
CA VAL A 92 -0.69 -9.85 16.68
C VAL A 92 -1.45 -11.18 16.73
N ASN A 93 -0.74 -12.28 16.54
CA ASN A 93 -1.33 -13.61 16.66
C ASN A 93 -1.44 -14.06 18.14
N ASN A 94 -2.03 -15.23 18.37
CA ASN A 94 -2.23 -15.80 19.71
C ASN A 94 -0.92 -16.14 20.45
N PHE A 95 0.22 -16.12 19.76
CA PHE A 95 1.55 -16.33 20.33
C PHE A 95 2.28 -15.01 20.65
N GLY A 96 1.63 -13.86 20.40
CA GLY A 96 2.23 -12.53 20.60
C GLY A 96 3.17 -12.09 19.47
N GLU A 97 3.19 -12.80 18.35
CA GLU A 97 4.01 -12.44 17.18
C GLU A 97 3.31 -11.39 16.33
N ILE A 98 4.08 -10.41 15.87
CA ILE A 98 3.61 -9.37 14.96
C ILE A 98 3.67 -9.90 13.52
N LEU A 99 2.54 -9.88 12.85
CA LEU A 99 2.38 -10.42 11.50
C LEU A 99 1.82 -9.36 10.55
N LEU A 100 2.30 -9.41 9.30
CA LEU A 100 1.68 -8.72 8.18
C LEU A 100 0.36 -9.41 7.86
N ALA A 101 -0.68 -8.61 7.68
CA ALA A 101 -2.01 -9.04 7.31
C ALA A 101 -2.55 -8.15 6.18
N ASP A 102 -3.76 -8.50 5.71
CA ASP A 102 -4.40 -7.88 4.56
C ASP A 102 -3.76 -8.29 3.22
N GLU A 103 -4.30 -7.80 2.13
CA GLU A 103 -3.91 -8.12 0.77
C GLU A 103 -2.96 -7.06 0.17
N ILE A 104 -2.21 -7.47 -0.83
CA ILE A 104 -1.49 -6.56 -1.72
C ILE A 104 -2.17 -6.64 -3.09
N SER A 105 -2.89 -5.59 -3.44
CA SER A 105 -3.69 -5.53 -4.67
C SER A 105 -3.81 -4.09 -5.18
N PRO A 106 -4.36 -3.86 -6.39
CA PRO A 106 -4.65 -2.51 -6.86
C PRO A 106 -5.69 -1.75 -6.03
N ASP A 107 -6.37 -2.41 -5.08
CA ASP A 107 -7.27 -1.78 -4.12
C ASP A 107 -6.51 -1.18 -2.93
N THR A 108 -5.41 -1.81 -2.53
CA THR A 108 -4.57 -1.40 -1.40
C THR A 108 -3.29 -0.67 -1.83
N CYS A 109 -2.91 -0.74 -3.11
CA CYS A 109 -1.75 -0.06 -3.68
C CYS A 109 -2.17 0.96 -4.74
N ARG A 110 -1.57 2.18 -4.72
CA ARG A 110 -1.62 3.08 -5.87
C ARG A 110 -0.47 2.77 -6.80
N LEU A 111 -0.81 2.42 -8.04
CA LEU A 111 0.14 2.00 -9.07
C LEU A 111 -0.01 2.87 -10.31
N TRP A 112 1.10 3.50 -10.72
CA TRP A 112 1.13 4.30 -11.94
C TRP A 112 2.03 3.65 -12.99
N ASP A 113 1.57 3.59 -14.24
CA ASP A 113 2.37 3.12 -15.38
C ASP A 113 3.51 4.12 -15.65
N GLN A 114 4.76 3.67 -15.53
CA GLN A 114 5.94 4.50 -15.77
C GLN A 114 6.13 4.87 -17.24
N ARG A 115 5.52 4.11 -18.16
CA ARG A 115 5.60 4.33 -19.62
C ARG A 115 4.64 5.41 -20.11
N ILE A 116 3.64 5.79 -19.29
CA ILE A 116 2.60 6.74 -19.64
C ILE A 116 2.86 8.07 -18.92
N LYS A 117 2.95 9.16 -19.69
CA LYS A 117 3.20 10.50 -19.14
C LYS A 117 1.93 11.21 -18.66
N ASP A 118 0.79 10.92 -19.31
CA ASP A 118 -0.49 11.54 -18.96
C ASP A 118 -0.91 11.17 -17.54
N PRO A 119 -1.18 12.14 -16.66
CA PRO A 119 -1.41 11.90 -15.23
C PRO A 119 -2.61 11.00 -14.92
N ASP A 120 -3.66 11.03 -15.73
CA ASP A 120 -4.87 10.23 -15.49
C ASP A 120 -4.78 8.87 -16.18
N SER A 121 -4.23 8.82 -17.40
CA SER A 121 -4.08 7.56 -18.15
C SER A 121 -3.09 6.59 -17.51
N ARG A 122 -2.08 7.09 -16.76
CA ARG A 122 -1.08 6.26 -16.07
C ARG A 122 -1.62 5.53 -14.83
N ILE A 123 -2.79 5.93 -14.30
CA ILE A 123 -3.38 5.32 -13.10
C ILE A 123 -3.92 3.94 -13.45
N LEU A 124 -3.43 2.90 -12.74
CA LEU A 124 -3.84 1.51 -12.96
C LEU A 124 -4.53 0.87 -11.74
N ASP A 125 -4.79 1.65 -10.70
CA ASP A 125 -5.35 1.23 -9.42
C ASP A 125 -6.79 1.74 -9.18
N LYS A 126 -7.30 1.54 -7.97
CA LYS A 126 -8.65 1.93 -7.54
C LYS A 126 -8.97 3.43 -7.72
N ASP A 127 -7.97 4.29 -7.87
CA ASP A 127 -8.21 5.71 -8.13
C ASP A 127 -8.88 5.95 -9.49
N ARG A 128 -8.80 5.00 -10.45
CA ARG A 128 -9.61 5.06 -11.68
C ARG A 128 -11.11 5.09 -11.36
N PHE A 129 -11.54 4.23 -10.43
CA PHE A 129 -12.92 4.22 -9.96
C PHE A 129 -13.26 5.49 -9.17
N ARG A 130 -12.40 5.89 -8.22
CA ARG A 130 -12.62 7.07 -7.36
C ARG A 130 -12.71 8.39 -8.12
N LYS A 131 -12.05 8.47 -9.29
CA LYS A 131 -12.00 9.66 -10.16
C LYS A 131 -12.89 9.55 -11.39
N ASP A 132 -13.70 8.50 -11.49
CA ASP A 132 -14.58 8.24 -12.64
C ASP A 132 -13.86 8.23 -14.00
N LEU A 133 -12.65 7.66 -14.03
CA LEU A 133 -11.82 7.58 -15.25
C LEU A 133 -12.20 6.41 -16.16
N GLY A 134 -13.08 5.50 -15.71
CA GLY A 134 -13.42 4.27 -16.42
C GLY A 134 -12.26 3.29 -16.57
N GLY A 135 -12.49 2.18 -17.28
CA GLY A 135 -11.44 1.20 -17.62
C GLY A 135 -10.78 0.53 -16.43
N VAL A 136 -11.50 0.31 -15.31
CA VAL A 136 -10.94 -0.31 -14.08
C VAL A 136 -10.54 -1.75 -14.33
N VAL A 137 -11.39 -2.52 -15.02
CA VAL A 137 -11.15 -3.94 -15.32
C VAL A 137 -9.95 -4.10 -16.23
N GLU A 138 -9.83 -3.26 -17.24
CA GLU A 138 -8.73 -3.23 -18.20
C GLU A 138 -7.40 -2.88 -17.48
N ALA A 139 -7.43 -1.90 -16.57
CA ALA A 139 -6.26 -1.51 -15.79
C ALA A 139 -5.77 -2.64 -14.87
N TYR A 140 -6.68 -3.31 -14.16
CA TYR A 140 -6.34 -4.47 -13.33
C TYR A 140 -5.85 -5.64 -14.19
N GLY A 141 -6.46 -5.86 -15.36
CA GLY A 141 -6.01 -6.84 -16.34
C GLY A 141 -4.58 -6.58 -16.85
N GLU A 142 -4.22 -5.32 -17.07
CA GLU A 142 -2.86 -4.93 -17.48
C GLU A 142 -1.83 -5.23 -16.36
N ILE A 143 -2.16 -4.92 -15.10
CA ILE A 143 -1.29 -5.28 -13.96
C ILE A 143 -1.11 -6.80 -13.90
N LEU A 144 -2.20 -7.57 -13.97
CA LEU A 144 -2.16 -9.04 -13.94
C LEU A 144 -1.30 -9.60 -15.06
N LYS A 145 -1.47 -9.08 -16.28
CA LYS A 145 -0.68 -9.48 -17.47
C LYS A 145 0.82 -9.23 -17.25
N ARG A 146 1.21 -8.08 -16.68
CA ARG A 146 2.61 -7.78 -16.39
C ARG A 146 3.18 -8.70 -15.32
N ILE A 147 2.41 -9.00 -14.27
CA ILE A 147 2.79 -9.94 -13.22
C ILE A 147 3.02 -11.33 -13.81
N GLN A 148 2.10 -11.83 -14.66
CA GLN A 148 2.21 -13.14 -15.28
C GLN A 148 3.34 -13.24 -16.32
N GLY A 149 3.61 -12.16 -17.03
CA GLY A 149 4.69 -12.07 -18.03
C GLY A 149 6.04 -11.66 -17.46
N GLY A 150 6.10 -11.29 -16.20
CA GLY A 150 7.30 -10.82 -15.51
C GLY A 150 8.29 -11.94 -15.15
N PRO A 151 9.44 -11.57 -14.56
CA PRO A 151 10.50 -12.53 -14.23
C PRO A 151 10.14 -13.50 -13.10
N TYR A 152 9.08 -13.22 -12.36
CA TYR A 152 8.66 -14.01 -11.21
C TYR A 152 7.77 -15.18 -11.65
N LYS A 153 8.21 -16.40 -11.36
CA LYS A 153 7.36 -17.59 -11.49
C LYS A 153 6.50 -17.74 -10.23
N PHE A 154 5.30 -17.19 -10.26
CA PHE A 154 4.35 -17.46 -9.19
C PHE A 154 3.88 -18.91 -9.27
N LYS A 155 4.04 -19.67 -8.19
CA LYS A 155 3.32 -20.94 -8.04
C LYS A 155 1.84 -20.57 -7.90
N THR A 156 1.03 -20.93 -8.87
CA THR A 156 -0.43 -20.86 -8.77
C THR A 156 -0.83 -21.55 -7.46
N ALA A 157 -1.66 -20.91 -6.67
CA ALA A 157 -2.08 -21.43 -5.38
C ALA A 157 -2.54 -22.90 -5.53
N VAL A 158 -1.91 -23.76 -4.76
CA VAL A 158 -2.32 -25.15 -4.63
C VAL A 158 -3.75 -25.12 -4.08
N ASN A 159 -4.66 -25.80 -4.78
CA ASN A 159 -6.00 -26.07 -4.27
C ASN A 159 -5.90 -26.61 -2.84
N LEU A 160 -6.24 -25.78 -1.86
CA LEU A 160 -6.53 -26.23 -0.51
C LEU A 160 -7.85 -27.00 -0.61
N SER A 161 -7.78 -28.29 -0.92
CA SER A 161 -8.88 -29.20 -0.68
C SER A 161 -9.06 -29.26 0.83
N VAL A 162 -10.09 -28.58 1.32
CA VAL A 162 -10.60 -28.75 2.67
C VAL A 162 -11.23 -30.15 2.70
N SER A 163 -10.55 -31.11 3.29
CA SER A 163 -11.10 -32.40 3.70
C SER A 163 -11.65 -32.27 5.10
#